data_fe52ca1451ee6151c975b012f7f50dfd
#
_entry.id   fe52ca1451ee6151c975b012f7f50dfd
#
_cell.length_a   1.000
_cell.length_b   1.000
_cell.length_c   1.000
_cell.angle_alpha   90.00
_cell.angle_beta   90.00
_cell.angle_gamma   90.00
#
_symmetry.space_group_name_H-M   'P 1'
#
loop_
_entity.id
_entity.type
_entity.pdbx_description
1 polymer ?
#
loop_
_entity_poly.entity_id
_entity_poly.type
_entity_poly.pdbx_seq_one_letter_code
_entity_poly.pdbx_strand_id
1 'polypeptide(L)'
;MTMPATFIVAVGSLQHAFFGPDIVGVFPQSCALMIGLPKKLLAVDEPAPVSVYNEGGKSPFLLVADHAGNLIPRALGRLGIAEGDCERHIAWDIGIAGLGRLLADALDATFIQQNYSRLVIDCNRPLESTTSIADISDDTPIPGNAGLSDCARQIRAHEIFQPYHDRIEAELDRRRQTSSTTALISLHSFTPVFKGATRPWHAGVLYNRDARFARRVLASLNQENDLFVGDNAPYIVSDASDYTIPIHAERRGLHHVLVEIRQDLIADKSGQRAWALRLARVLPRAYQEQ
;
A
#
# COMPACT_ATOMS: atom_id res chain seq x y z
N MET A 1 -24.46 -9.77 66.12
CA MET A 1 -23.14 -9.76 65.44
C MET A 1 -23.33 -10.38 64.06
N THR A 2 -23.55 -9.56 63.08
CA THR A 2 -23.85 -9.92 61.70
C THR A 2 -22.60 -9.78 60.90
N MET A 3 -22.19 -10.83 60.20
CA MET A 3 -21.08 -10.81 59.26
C MET A 3 -21.55 -10.24 57.91
N PRO A 4 -20.73 -9.48 57.18
CA PRO A 4 -21.09 -8.97 55.86
C PRO A 4 -20.79 -9.98 54.73
N ALA A 5 -21.67 -10.00 53.75
CA ALA A 5 -21.58 -10.82 52.53
C ALA A 5 -20.48 -10.36 51.61
N THR A 6 -19.67 -11.33 51.16
CA THR A 6 -18.62 -11.14 50.15
C THR A 6 -19.24 -11.18 48.75
N PHE A 7 -19.18 -10.08 48.01
CA PHE A 7 -19.51 -10.06 46.59
C PHE A 7 -18.33 -10.60 45.76
N ILE A 8 -18.55 -11.74 45.11
CA ILE A 8 -17.64 -12.26 44.09
C ILE A 8 -18.00 -11.60 42.76
N VAL A 9 -17.10 -10.74 42.26
CA VAL A 9 -17.19 -10.21 40.92
C VAL A 9 -16.60 -11.26 39.95
N ALA A 10 -17.46 -11.87 39.16
CA ALA A 10 -17.02 -12.75 38.05
C ALA A 10 -16.42 -11.90 36.94
N VAL A 11 -15.11 -12.05 36.71
CA VAL A 11 -14.40 -11.51 35.56
C VAL A 11 -14.74 -12.38 34.35
N GLY A 12 -15.65 -11.94 33.52
CA GLY A 12 -15.96 -12.56 32.24
C GLY A 12 -14.78 -12.44 31.30
N SER A 13 -14.19 -13.55 30.92
CA SER A 13 -13.18 -13.65 29.85
C SER A 13 -13.82 -13.30 28.51
N LEU A 14 -13.43 -12.18 27.93
CA LEU A 14 -13.69 -11.88 26.54
C LEU A 14 -12.89 -12.85 25.65
N GLN A 15 -13.56 -13.87 25.13
CA GLN A 15 -13.03 -14.72 24.09
C GLN A 15 -12.89 -13.90 22.82
N HIS A 16 -11.67 -13.85 22.30
CA HIS A 16 -11.36 -13.33 20.98
C HIS A 16 -12.10 -14.17 19.93
N ALA A 17 -13.08 -13.58 19.28
CA ALA A 17 -13.71 -14.19 18.12
C ALA A 17 -12.67 -14.17 16.97
N PHE A 18 -12.16 -15.34 16.64
CA PHE A 18 -11.42 -15.58 15.41
C PHE A 18 -12.40 -15.44 14.24
N PHE A 19 -12.22 -14.43 13.39
CA PHE A 19 -12.87 -14.36 12.11
C PHE A 19 -12.22 -15.40 11.20
N GLY A 20 -12.98 -16.44 10.85
CA GLY A 20 -12.60 -17.45 9.89
C GLY A 20 -12.70 -16.94 8.44
N PRO A 21 -12.17 -17.70 7.44
CA PRO A 21 -11.99 -17.26 6.05
C PRO A 21 -13.26 -17.27 5.18
N ASP A 22 -14.45 -17.19 5.73
CA ASP A 22 -15.71 -17.26 4.99
C ASP A 22 -16.54 -15.95 5.11
N ILE A 23 -15.97 -14.83 4.65
CA ILE A 23 -16.79 -13.67 4.32
C ILE A 23 -16.82 -13.56 2.79
N VAL A 24 -17.59 -14.44 2.12
CA VAL A 24 -18.17 -14.12 0.82
C VAL A 24 -19.12 -12.96 1.06
N GLY A 25 -18.69 -11.75 0.68
CA GLY A 25 -19.41 -10.52 0.95
C GLY A 25 -20.79 -10.52 0.29
N VAL A 26 -21.79 -10.88 1.07
CA VAL A 26 -23.19 -10.58 0.73
C VAL A 26 -23.35 -9.07 0.93
N PHE A 27 -23.43 -8.32 -0.17
CA PHE A 27 -23.87 -6.93 -0.13
C PHE A 27 -25.15 -6.85 0.71
N PRO A 28 -25.19 -6.02 1.76
CA PRO A 28 -26.45 -5.79 2.45
C PRO A 28 -27.40 -5.19 1.42
N GLN A 29 -28.52 -5.86 1.12
CA GLN A 29 -29.56 -5.38 0.19
C GLN A 29 -30.09 -3.99 0.58
N SER A 30 -29.85 -3.54 1.81
CA SER A 30 -30.16 -2.20 2.32
C SER A 30 -29.41 -1.06 1.63
N CYS A 31 -28.21 -1.29 1.06
CA CYS A 31 -27.49 -0.25 0.29
C CYS A 31 -28.13 0.06 -1.06
N ALA A 32 -28.89 -0.86 -1.63
CA ALA A 32 -29.55 -0.70 -2.95
C ALA A 32 -30.74 0.27 -2.96
N LEU A 33 -31.21 0.68 -1.80
CA LEU A 33 -32.40 1.54 -1.62
C LEU A 33 -32.07 3.01 -1.30
N MET A 34 -30.79 3.36 -1.12
CA MET A 34 -30.41 4.77 -0.97
C MET A 34 -30.29 5.46 -2.33
N ILE A 35 -31.15 6.44 -2.53
CA ILE A 35 -31.32 7.25 -3.73
C ILE A 35 -29.97 7.87 -4.13
N GLY A 36 -29.42 7.49 -5.30
CA GLY A 36 -28.38 8.24 -6.01
C GLY A 36 -26.97 7.67 -6.04
N LEU A 37 -26.63 6.55 -5.38
CA LEU A 37 -25.32 5.91 -5.54
C LEU A 37 -25.34 4.89 -6.68
N PRO A 38 -24.30 4.84 -7.54
CA PRO A 38 -24.20 3.81 -8.56
C PRO A 38 -24.13 2.42 -7.90
N LYS A 39 -24.84 1.44 -8.48
CA LYS A 39 -24.76 0.02 -8.03
C LYS A 39 -23.35 -0.55 -8.17
N LYS A 40 -22.52 0.06 -9.02
CA LYS A 40 -21.09 -0.21 -9.23
C LYS A 40 -20.34 1.10 -9.36
N LEU A 41 -19.12 1.12 -8.83
CA LEU A 41 -18.21 2.25 -8.94
C LEU A 41 -17.51 2.26 -10.31
N LEU A 42 -17.02 1.09 -10.74
CA LEU A 42 -16.31 0.94 -11.99
C LEU A 42 -17.26 0.48 -13.10
N ALA A 43 -17.27 1.21 -14.21
CA ALA A 43 -17.95 0.77 -15.41
C ALA A 43 -17.18 -0.39 -16.08
N VAL A 44 -17.87 -1.18 -16.91
CA VAL A 44 -17.28 -2.38 -17.55
C VAL A 44 -16.10 -2.07 -18.46
N ASP A 45 -16.05 -0.86 -19.01
CA ASP A 45 -15.01 -0.36 -19.91
C ASP A 45 -13.93 0.46 -19.19
N GLU A 46 -13.99 0.56 -17.87
CA GLU A 46 -12.89 1.16 -17.07
C GLU A 46 -11.81 0.14 -16.79
N PRO A 47 -10.54 0.59 -16.65
CA PRO A 47 -9.43 -0.29 -16.30
C PRO A 47 -9.70 -1.08 -15.02
N ALA A 48 -9.22 -2.32 -14.97
CA ALA A 48 -9.23 -3.10 -13.73
C ALA A 48 -8.48 -2.36 -12.62
N PRO A 49 -8.89 -2.51 -11.33
CA PRO A 49 -8.22 -1.80 -10.23
C PRO A 49 -6.77 -2.24 -10.04
N VAL A 50 -6.43 -3.44 -10.49
CA VAL A 50 -5.11 -4.06 -10.33
C VAL A 50 -4.50 -4.38 -11.68
N SER A 51 -3.22 -4.12 -11.82
CA SER A 51 -2.40 -4.66 -12.92
C SER A 51 -1.29 -5.54 -12.36
N VAL A 52 -1.04 -6.64 -13.06
CA VAL A 52 0.07 -7.55 -12.76
C VAL A 52 1.03 -7.55 -13.94
N TYR A 53 2.29 -7.30 -13.65
CA TYR A 53 3.37 -7.33 -14.63
C TYR A 53 4.30 -8.51 -14.32
N ASN A 54 4.81 -9.18 -15.35
CA ASN A 54 5.65 -10.38 -15.26
C ASN A 54 5.05 -11.44 -14.32
N GLU A 55 3.78 -11.78 -14.55
CA GLU A 55 3.10 -12.84 -13.78
C GLU A 55 3.84 -14.17 -13.94
N GLY A 56 4.14 -14.80 -12.80
CA GLY A 56 4.94 -16.05 -12.79
C GLY A 56 6.44 -15.84 -12.84
N GLY A 57 6.95 -14.63 -12.66
CA GLY A 57 8.37 -14.33 -12.47
C GLY A 57 9.00 -15.25 -11.41
N LYS A 58 10.24 -15.69 -11.64
CA LYS A 58 10.91 -16.72 -10.83
C LYS A 58 11.68 -16.17 -9.63
N SER A 59 11.80 -14.85 -9.54
CA SER A 59 12.47 -14.18 -8.44
C SER A 59 11.84 -14.49 -7.09
N PRO A 60 12.60 -14.57 -6.00
CA PRO A 60 12.04 -14.60 -4.65
C PRO A 60 11.35 -13.28 -4.26
N PHE A 61 11.57 -12.19 -5.01
CA PHE A 61 10.94 -10.91 -4.75
C PHE A 61 9.53 -10.86 -5.32
N LEU A 62 8.58 -10.40 -4.50
CA LEU A 62 7.28 -9.93 -4.93
C LEU A 62 7.26 -8.41 -4.77
N LEU A 63 7.12 -7.70 -5.88
CA LEU A 63 7.05 -6.25 -5.89
C LEU A 63 5.58 -5.81 -5.82
N VAL A 64 5.25 -4.85 -4.97
CA VAL A 64 3.91 -4.28 -4.85
C VAL A 64 3.98 -2.76 -4.81
N ALA A 65 2.95 -2.07 -5.31
CA ALA A 65 2.88 -0.60 -5.26
C ALA A 65 1.43 -0.16 -5.06
N ASP A 66 1.13 0.29 -3.85
CA ASP A 66 -0.20 0.66 -3.39
C ASP A 66 -0.73 1.93 -4.06
N HIS A 67 0.19 2.80 -4.51
CA HIS A 67 -0.11 4.13 -5.02
C HIS A 67 0.46 4.38 -6.42
N ALA A 68 0.60 3.33 -7.24
CA ALA A 68 1.24 3.44 -8.55
C ALA A 68 0.41 4.19 -9.60
N GLY A 69 -0.91 4.22 -9.45
CA GLY A 69 -1.82 4.84 -10.40
C GLY A 69 -2.55 6.06 -9.84
N ASN A 70 -3.03 6.91 -10.76
CA ASN A 70 -3.81 8.12 -10.45
C ASN A 70 -5.19 8.14 -11.11
N LEU A 71 -5.69 7.00 -11.60
CA LEU A 71 -7.03 6.94 -12.17
C LEU A 71 -8.09 7.26 -11.12
N ILE A 72 -9.13 7.97 -11.55
CA ILE A 72 -10.32 8.20 -10.74
C ILE A 72 -11.51 7.63 -11.50
N PRO A 73 -12.37 6.78 -10.87
CA PRO A 73 -13.56 6.25 -11.52
C PRO A 73 -14.43 7.37 -12.10
N ARG A 74 -14.91 7.20 -13.31
CA ARG A 74 -15.80 8.18 -13.98
C ARG A 74 -16.99 8.58 -13.15
N ALA A 75 -17.54 7.63 -12.39
CA ALA A 75 -18.65 7.87 -11.48
C ALA A 75 -18.34 8.90 -10.37
N LEU A 76 -17.08 9.13 -10.06
CA LEU A 76 -16.63 10.10 -9.06
C LEU A 76 -16.16 11.43 -9.67
N GLY A 77 -16.19 11.56 -11.00
CA GLY A 77 -15.64 12.71 -11.70
C GLY A 77 -14.16 12.89 -11.37
N ARG A 78 -13.77 14.08 -10.91
CA ARG A 78 -12.43 14.38 -10.40
C ARG A 78 -12.41 14.58 -8.88
N LEU A 79 -13.34 14.01 -8.14
CA LEU A 79 -13.48 14.21 -6.70
C LEU A 79 -13.61 15.71 -6.29
N GLY A 80 -13.94 16.60 -7.24
CA GLY A 80 -14.03 18.06 -7.01
C GLY A 80 -12.69 18.79 -6.96
N ILE A 81 -11.57 18.13 -7.27
CA ILE A 81 -10.23 18.73 -7.33
C ILE A 81 -9.91 19.26 -8.74
N ALA A 82 -8.91 20.14 -8.85
CA ALA A 82 -8.42 20.62 -10.12
C ALA A 82 -7.68 19.52 -10.91
N GLU A 83 -7.62 19.65 -12.24
CA GLU A 83 -6.95 18.66 -13.09
C GLU A 83 -5.48 18.49 -12.73
N GLY A 84 -4.78 19.59 -12.46
CA GLY A 84 -3.37 19.53 -12.05
C GLY A 84 -3.13 18.84 -10.70
N ASP A 85 -4.13 18.78 -9.82
CA ASP A 85 -4.01 18.08 -8.54
C ASP A 85 -4.01 16.55 -8.70
N CYS A 86 -4.61 16.03 -9.77
CA CYS A 86 -4.58 14.61 -10.09
C CYS A 86 -3.17 14.11 -10.48
N GLU A 87 -2.27 15.01 -10.86
CA GLU A 87 -0.88 14.72 -11.23
C GLU A 87 0.11 14.94 -10.07
N ARG A 88 -0.36 15.45 -8.93
CA ARG A 88 0.47 15.70 -7.76
C ARG A 88 0.65 14.43 -6.92
N HIS A 89 1.69 14.44 -6.08
CA HIS A 89 1.98 13.38 -5.10
C HIS A 89 0.83 13.08 -4.12
N ILE A 90 -0.16 13.95 -4.02
CA ILE A 90 -1.37 13.70 -3.22
C ILE A 90 -2.24 12.60 -3.82
N ALA A 91 -2.19 12.42 -5.15
CA ALA A 91 -3.01 11.48 -5.89
C ALA A 91 -2.32 10.12 -6.11
N TRP A 92 -1.01 10.11 -6.26
CA TRP A 92 -0.21 8.92 -6.58
C TRP A 92 1.28 9.10 -6.27
N ASP A 93 2.01 8.01 -6.27
CA ASP A 93 3.46 7.99 -6.09
C ASP A 93 4.14 8.12 -7.46
N ILE A 94 4.58 9.34 -7.79
CA ILE A 94 5.12 9.70 -9.10
C ILE A 94 6.34 8.83 -9.44
N GLY A 95 6.31 8.21 -10.62
CA GLY A 95 7.41 7.41 -11.18
C GLY A 95 7.42 5.94 -10.76
N ILE A 96 6.68 5.55 -9.71
CA ILE A 96 6.73 4.17 -9.16
C ILE A 96 6.24 3.11 -10.15
N ALA A 97 5.19 3.36 -10.92
CA ALA A 97 4.71 2.40 -11.91
C ALA A 97 5.78 2.05 -12.95
N GLY A 98 6.49 3.07 -13.45
CA GLY A 98 7.57 2.89 -14.41
C GLY A 98 8.79 2.19 -13.83
N LEU A 99 9.21 2.60 -12.64
CA LEU A 99 10.29 1.97 -11.90
C LEU A 99 9.98 0.52 -11.58
N GLY A 100 8.78 0.22 -11.06
CA GLY A 100 8.37 -1.14 -10.69
C GLY A 100 8.42 -2.11 -11.86
N ARG A 101 7.99 -1.70 -13.05
CA ARG A 101 8.08 -2.52 -14.27
C ARG A 101 9.52 -2.79 -14.68
N LEU A 102 10.38 -1.77 -14.70
CA LEU A 102 11.80 -1.92 -15.02
C LEU A 102 12.54 -2.79 -14.00
N LEU A 103 12.18 -2.69 -12.73
CA LEU A 103 12.73 -3.52 -11.67
C LEU A 103 12.24 -4.98 -11.78
N ALA A 104 10.98 -5.18 -12.13
CA ALA A 104 10.41 -6.50 -12.37
C ALA A 104 11.13 -7.22 -13.51
N ASP A 105 11.40 -6.51 -14.63
CA ASP A 105 12.21 -7.03 -15.73
C ASP A 105 13.64 -7.40 -15.28
N ALA A 106 14.29 -6.50 -14.54
CA ALA A 106 15.69 -6.70 -14.13
C ALA A 106 15.88 -7.84 -13.13
N LEU A 107 14.85 -8.16 -12.34
CA LEU A 107 14.88 -9.20 -11.29
C LEU A 107 14.15 -10.49 -11.70
N ASP A 108 13.47 -10.55 -12.82
CA ASP A 108 12.47 -11.58 -13.15
C ASP A 108 11.44 -11.73 -12.03
N ALA A 109 10.93 -10.61 -11.51
CA ALA A 109 10.00 -10.54 -10.38
C ALA A 109 8.57 -10.24 -10.85
N THR A 110 7.58 -10.81 -10.17
CA THR A 110 6.18 -10.38 -10.33
C THR A 110 5.98 -9.01 -9.68
N PHE A 111 5.33 -8.10 -10.39
CA PHE A 111 4.97 -6.77 -9.90
C PHE A 111 3.46 -6.57 -9.94
N ILE A 112 2.85 -6.27 -8.79
CA ILE A 112 1.42 -6.00 -8.61
C ILE A 112 1.26 -4.52 -8.28
N GLN A 113 0.49 -3.78 -9.08
CA GLN A 113 0.25 -2.36 -8.88
C GLN A 113 -1.23 -2.03 -8.80
N GLN A 114 -1.56 -1.08 -7.92
CA GLN A 114 -2.86 -0.40 -7.89
C GLN A 114 -2.91 0.65 -9.01
N ASN A 115 -4.04 0.70 -9.75
CA ASN A 115 -4.21 1.61 -10.89
C ASN A 115 -4.98 2.89 -10.54
N TYR A 116 -5.78 2.87 -9.47
CA TYR A 116 -6.58 4.01 -9.05
C TYR A 116 -5.87 4.85 -7.98
N SER A 117 -6.18 6.14 -8.01
CA SER A 117 -5.60 7.12 -7.10
C SER A 117 -5.89 6.80 -5.63
N ARG A 118 -4.89 7.00 -4.77
CA ARG A 118 -5.06 6.95 -3.32
C ARG A 118 -6.11 7.94 -2.79
N LEU A 119 -6.48 8.96 -3.57
CA LEU A 119 -7.58 9.87 -3.22
C LEU A 119 -8.95 9.19 -3.32
N VAL A 120 -9.09 8.13 -4.13
CA VAL A 120 -10.33 7.34 -4.18
C VAL A 120 -10.45 6.49 -2.93
N ILE A 121 -9.42 5.73 -2.64
CA ILE A 121 -9.19 4.97 -1.40
C ILE A 121 -7.71 4.61 -1.32
N ASP A 122 -7.09 4.85 -0.17
CA ASP A 122 -5.68 4.56 0.05
C ASP A 122 -5.50 3.08 0.41
N CYS A 123 -4.90 2.31 -0.53
CA CYS A 123 -4.69 0.88 -0.35
C CYS A 123 -3.61 0.53 0.67
N ASN A 124 -2.82 1.49 1.15
CA ASN A 124 -1.89 1.28 2.26
C ASN A 124 -2.40 1.86 3.58
N ARG A 125 -3.72 1.95 3.77
CA ARG A 125 -4.32 2.36 5.04
C ARG A 125 -5.33 1.33 5.51
N PRO A 126 -5.43 1.04 6.83
CA PRO A 126 -6.57 0.30 7.37
C PRO A 126 -7.88 0.98 6.97
N LEU A 127 -8.90 0.20 6.63
CA LEU A 127 -10.19 0.74 6.18
C LEU A 127 -10.87 1.63 7.22
N GLU A 128 -10.62 1.37 8.51
CA GLU A 128 -11.13 2.12 9.65
C GLU A 128 -10.39 3.46 9.87
N SER A 129 -9.24 3.63 9.23
CA SER A 129 -8.48 4.87 9.32
C SER A 129 -9.26 6.03 8.70
N THR A 130 -9.27 7.17 9.36
CA THR A 130 -9.85 8.41 8.82
C THR A 130 -9.14 8.88 7.55
N THR A 131 -7.90 8.43 7.33
CA THR A 131 -7.09 8.76 6.16
C THR A 131 -7.20 7.73 5.04
N SER A 132 -7.99 6.64 5.21
CA SER A 132 -8.22 5.66 4.13
C SER A 132 -8.94 6.28 2.93
N ILE A 133 -9.84 7.23 3.17
CA ILE A 133 -10.48 8.10 2.18
C ILE A 133 -10.38 9.52 2.72
N ALA A 134 -9.25 10.16 2.50
CA ALA A 134 -8.96 11.48 3.05
C ALA A 134 -9.79 12.58 2.37
N ASP A 135 -10.38 13.47 3.15
CA ASP A 135 -11.08 14.67 2.67
C ASP A 135 -10.15 15.90 2.53
N ILE A 136 -8.92 15.79 3.05
CA ILE A 136 -7.83 16.76 2.86
C ILE A 136 -6.52 15.98 2.67
N SER A 137 -5.72 16.34 1.66
CA SER A 137 -4.38 15.80 1.44
C SER A 137 -3.40 16.92 1.09
N ASP A 138 -2.32 17.04 1.86
CA ASP A 138 -1.31 18.11 1.75
C ASP A 138 -1.97 19.50 1.55
N ASP A 139 -2.81 19.88 2.52
CA ASP A 139 -3.59 21.12 2.58
C ASP A 139 -4.56 21.35 1.40
N THR A 140 -4.73 20.35 0.52
CA THR A 140 -5.67 20.39 -0.59
C THR A 140 -6.97 19.70 -0.19
N PRO A 141 -8.12 20.42 -0.14
CA PRO A 141 -9.43 19.81 0.10
C PRO A 141 -9.82 18.87 -1.05
N ILE A 142 -10.45 17.75 -0.71
CA ILE A 142 -11.00 16.77 -1.65
C ILE A 142 -12.53 16.72 -1.48
N PRO A 143 -13.27 17.61 -2.13
CA PRO A 143 -14.71 17.77 -1.86
C PRO A 143 -15.53 16.49 -2.06
N GLY A 144 -15.15 15.64 -3.04
CA GLY A 144 -15.80 14.37 -3.31
C GLY A 144 -15.60 13.30 -2.23
N ASN A 145 -14.79 13.58 -1.20
CA ASN A 145 -14.57 12.71 -0.05
C ASN A 145 -15.22 13.22 1.23
N ALA A 146 -15.70 14.47 1.22
CA ALA A 146 -16.36 15.06 2.38
C ALA A 146 -17.73 14.43 2.61
N GLY A 147 -18.02 14.05 3.86
CA GLY A 147 -19.35 13.57 4.27
C GLY A 147 -19.82 12.28 3.58
N LEU A 148 -18.90 11.39 3.16
CA LEU A 148 -19.25 10.13 2.53
C LEU A 148 -20.08 9.23 3.45
N SER A 149 -21.15 8.64 2.89
CA SER A 149 -21.92 7.58 3.56
C SER A 149 -21.08 6.30 3.68
N ASP A 150 -21.42 5.44 4.63
CA ASP A 150 -20.79 4.13 4.79
C ASP A 150 -20.89 3.29 3.50
N CYS A 151 -22.04 3.37 2.80
CA CYS A 151 -22.23 2.68 1.53
C CYS A 151 -21.23 3.16 0.46
N ALA A 152 -20.98 4.47 0.36
CA ALA A 152 -19.99 5.01 -0.59
C ALA A 152 -18.56 4.57 -0.24
N ARG A 153 -18.22 4.47 1.04
CA ARG A 153 -16.94 3.93 1.52
C ARG A 153 -16.81 2.45 1.18
N GLN A 154 -17.84 1.66 1.46
CA GLN A 154 -17.87 0.21 1.20
C GLN A 154 -17.75 -0.13 -0.30
N ILE A 155 -18.39 0.63 -1.19
CA ILE A 155 -18.26 0.43 -2.64
C ILE A 155 -16.80 0.64 -3.09
N ARG A 156 -16.13 1.70 -2.62
CA ARG A 156 -14.71 1.95 -2.92
C ARG A 156 -13.82 0.84 -2.36
N ALA A 157 -14.07 0.40 -1.14
CA ALA A 157 -13.35 -0.71 -0.53
C ALA A 157 -13.52 -2.00 -1.34
N HIS A 158 -14.75 -2.34 -1.72
CA HIS A 158 -15.06 -3.57 -2.44
C HIS A 158 -14.52 -3.60 -3.87
N GLU A 159 -14.58 -2.48 -4.61
CA GLU A 159 -14.22 -2.47 -6.03
C GLU A 159 -12.76 -2.06 -6.30
N ILE A 160 -12.06 -1.47 -5.33
CA ILE A 160 -10.68 -0.99 -5.53
C ILE A 160 -9.72 -1.59 -4.51
N PHE A 161 -10.00 -1.44 -3.21
CA PHE A 161 -9.12 -1.90 -2.15
C PHE A 161 -9.03 -3.44 -2.12
N GLN A 162 -10.18 -4.10 -2.00
CA GLN A 162 -10.25 -5.55 -1.84
C GLN A 162 -9.60 -6.31 -3.03
N PRO A 163 -9.88 -6.00 -4.30
CA PRO A 163 -9.26 -6.70 -5.43
C PRO A 163 -7.73 -6.59 -5.45
N TYR A 164 -7.18 -5.46 -4.98
CA TYR A 164 -5.73 -5.27 -4.90
C TYR A 164 -5.11 -6.19 -3.84
N HIS A 165 -5.68 -6.23 -2.65
CA HIS A 165 -5.18 -7.06 -1.56
C HIS A 165 -5.43 -8.55 -1.79
N ASP A 166 -6.57 -8.93 -2.37
CA ASP A 166 -6.85 -10.31 -2.80
C ASP A 166 -5.82 -10.81 -3.81
N ARG A 167 -5.39 -9.94 -4.74
CA ARG A 167 -4.38 -10.32 -5.74
C ARG A 167 -3.00 -10.54 -5.12
N ILE A 168 -2.60 -9.72 -4.15
CA ILE A 168 -1.36 -9.90 -3.39
C ILE A 168 -1.44 -11.22 -2.59
N GLU A 169 -2.53 -11.44 -1.88
CA GLU A 169 -2.74 -12.63 -1.08
C GLU A 169 -2.70 -13.90 -1.91
N ALA A 170 -3.40 -13.95 -3.03
CA ALA A 170 -3.40 -15.07 -3.96
C ALA A 170 -1.99 -15.40 -4.47
N GLU A 171 -1.18 -14.39 -4.79
CA GLU A 171 0.20 -14.60 -5.24
C GLU A 171 1.10 -15.13 -4.11
N LEU A 172 0.96 -14.59 -2.90
CA LEU A 172 1.70 -15.09 -1.73
C LEU A 172 1.33 -16.53 -1.37
N ASP A 173 0.04 -16.88 -1.46
CA ASP A 173 -0.44 -18.24 -1.20
C ASP A 173 0.04 -19.21 -2.28
N ARG A 174 0.02 -18.82 -3.54
CA ARG A 174 0.59 -19.61 -4.63
C ARG A 174 2.09 -19.90 -4.40
N ARG A 175 2.86 -18.88 -4.01
CA ARG A 175 4.29 -19.02 -3.70
C ARG A 175 4.53 -19.95 -2.52
N ARG A 176 3.72 -19.85 -1.47
CA ARG A 176 3.79 -20.74 -0.30
C ARG A 176 3.53 -22.20 -0.69
N GLN A 177 2.55 -22.46 -1.55
CA GLN A 177 2.24 -23.82 -2.02
C GLN A 177 3.38 -24.45 -2.82
N THR A 178 4.14 -23.64 -3.54
CA THR A 178 5.32 -24.11 -4.30
C THR A 178 6.61 -24.13 -3.47
N SER A 179 6.52 -23.92 -2.15
CA SER A 179 7.66 -23.83 -1.21
C SER A 179 8.70 -22.78 -1.64
N SER A 180 8.27 -21.75 -2.36
CA SER A 180 9.15 -20.66 -2.81
C SER A 180 9.35 -19.68 -1.67
N THR A 181 10.61 -19.44 -1.32
CA THR A 181 10.94 -18.33 -0.40
C THR A 181 10.52 -17.00 -1.02
N THR A 182 9.94 -16.13 -0.23
CA THR A 182 9.43 -14.84 -0.72
C THR A 182 9.90 -13.69 0.16
N ALA A 183 10.34 -12.60 -0.49
CA ALA A 183 10.53 -11.32 0.14
C ALA A 183 9.56 -10.30 -0.51
N LEU A 184 8.75 -9.63 0.30
CA LEU A 184 7.81 -8.60 -0.15
C LEU A 184 8.51 -7.24 -0.19
N ILE A 185 8.51 -6.60 -1.37
CA ILE A 185 9.09 -5.28 -1.59
C ILE A 185 7.96 -4.31 -1.91
N SER A 186 7.60 -3.44 -0.98
CA SER A 186 6.64 -2.37 -1.20
C SER A 186 7.37 -1.15 -1.75
N LEU A 187 6.94 -0.67 -2.92
CA LEU A 187 7.57 0.42 -3.65
C LEU A 187 6.72 1.68 -3.55
N HIS A 188 7.34 2.76 -3.04
CA HIS A 188 6.73 4.07 -2.88
C HIS A 188 7.62 5.19 -3.35
N SER A 189 7.04 6.38 -3.54
CA SER A 189 7.81 7.60 -3.72
C SER A 189 7.25 8.75 -2.90
N PHE A 190 8.15 9.65 -2.48
CA PHE A 190 7.80 10.80 -1.67
C PHE A 190 8.23 12.13 -2.30
N THR A 191 7.49 13.20 -1.98
CA THR A 191 7.80 14.55 -2.44
C THR A 191 9.07 15.12 -1.77
N PRO A 192 9.94 15.84 -2.51
CA PRO A 192 11.15 16.47 -1.94
C PRO A 192 10.85 17.59 -0.94
N VAL A 193 9.64 18.16 -1.00
CA VAL A 193 9.19 19.20 -0.07
C VAL A 193 7.80 18.82 0.44
N PHE A 194 7.59 18.83 1.74
CA PHE A 194 6.30 18.56 2.35
C PHE A 194 5.98 19.62 3.42
N LYS A 195 4.85 20.28 3.31
CA LYS A 195 4.44 21.39 4.20
C LYS A 195 5.54 22.43 4.41
N GLY A 196 6.23 22.81 3.31
CA GLY A 196 7.33 23.75 3.31
C GLY A 196 8.67 23.24 3.84
N ALA A 197 8.74 22.02 4.38
CA ALA A 197 9.97 21.42 4.86
C ALA A 197 10.65 20.58 3.76
N THR A 198 11.93 20.83 3.51
CA THR A 198 12.75 20.04 2.58
C THR A 198 13.04 18.66 3.17
N ARG A 199 12.94 17.64 2.36
CA ARG A 199 13.29 16.24 2.67
C ARG A 199 14.63 15.89 2.02
N PRO A 200 15.70 15.76 2.76
CA PRO A 200 17.05 15.66 2.20
C PRO A 200 17.37 14.26 1.65
N TRP A 201 16.62 13.22 2.06
CA TRP A 201 16.87 11.84 1.66
C TRP A 201 16.63 11.63 0.18
N HIS A 202 17.48 10.85 -0.46
CA HIS A 202 17.26 10.35 -1.83
C HIS A 202 16.34 9.14 -1.82
N ALA A 203 16.44 8.31 -0.77
CA ALA A 203 15.56 7.19 -0.50
C ALA A 203 15.34 7.01 1.00
N GLY A 204 14.27 6.31 1.36
CA GLY A 204 13.99 5.80 2.69
C GLY A 204 13.86 4.29 2.67
N VAL A 205 14.33 3.64 3.73
CA VAL A 205 14.13 2.22 3.99
C VAL A 205 13.29 2.10 5.23
N LEU A 206 12.05 1.60 5.06
CA LEU A 206 11.07 1.61 6.13
C LEU A 206 10.69 0.17 6.53
N TYR A 207 10.42 0.00 7.80
CA TYR A 207 10.01 -1.25 8.42
C TYR A 207 9.24 -1.00 9.70
N ASN A 208 8.49 -1.98 10.17
CA ASN A 208 7.76 -1.94 11.44
C ASN A 208 8.47 -2.86 12.46
N ARG A 209 7.92 -4.03 12.76
CA ARG A 209 8.44 -4.96 13.79
C ARG A 209 9.68 -5.73 13.35
N ASP A 210 9.68 -6.26 12.13
CA ASP A 210 10.80 -7.05 11.62
C ASP A 210 11.71 -6.22 10.70
N ALA A 211 12.80 -5.75 11.26
CA ALA A 211 13.79 -4.91 10.59
C ALA A 211 14.89 -5.72 9.87
N ARG A 212 14.93 -7.05 10.00
CA ARG A 212 16.10 -7.85 9.60
C ARG A 212 16.48 -7.66 8.15
N PHE A 213 15.54 -7.84 7.23
CA PHE A 213 15.81 -7.65 5.81
C PHE A 213 15.99 -6.17 5.45
N ALA A 214 15.15 -5.29 5.97
CA ALA A 214 15.21 -3.86 5.70
C ALA A 214 16.56 -3.24 6.11
N ARG A 215 17.14 -3.64 7.25
CA ARG A 215 18.47 -3.17 7.68
C ARG A 215 19.59 -3.60 6.73
N ARG A 216 19.50 -4.79 6.14
CA ARG A 216 20.48 -5.23 5.11
C ARG A 216 20.33 -4.42 3.82
N VAL A 217 19.08 -4.12 3.41
CA VAL A 217 18.82 -3.21 2.29
C VAL A 217 19.38 -1.81 2.56
N LEU A 218 19.14 -1.28 3.76
CA LEU A 218 19.69 0.02 4.19
C LEU A 218 21.23 0.02 4.15
N ALA A 219 21.86 -1.01 4.71
CA ALA A 219 23.33 -1.15 4.70
C ALA A 219 23.87 -1.22 3.26
N SER A 220 23.21 -1.97 2.37
CA SER A 220 23.60 -2.06 0.96
C SER A 220 23.42 -0.76 0.20
N LEU A 221 22.34 0.01 0.47
CA LEU A 221 22.14 1.33 -0.12
C LEU A 221 23.15 2.36 0.38
N ASN A 222 23.54 2.30 1.66
CA ASN A 222 24.56 3.20 2.24
C ASN A 222 25.98 2.95 1.71
N GLN A 223 26.23 1.83 1.04
CA GLN A 223 27.48 1.58 0.32
C GLN A 223 27.54 2.32 -1.04
N GLU A 224 26.40 2.84 -1.53
CA GLU A 224 26.35 3.68 -2.71
C GLU A 224 26.68 5.13 -2.27
N ASN A 225 27.90 5.61 -2.58
CA ASN A 225 28.48 6.86 -2.05
C ASN A 225 27.73 8.14 -2.48
N ASP A 226 26.79 8.05 -3.44
CA ASP A 226 26.01 9.16 -3.96
C ASP A 226 24.64 9.32 -3.29
N LEU A 227 24.32 8.50 -2.26
CA LEU A 227 23.01 8.50 -1.62
C LEU A 227 23.05 9.02 -0.18
N PHE A 228 21.97 9.72 0.18
CA PHE A 228 21.59 9.95 1.56
C PHE A 228 20.29 9.17 1.83
N VAL A 229 20.38 8.08 2.58
CA VAL A 229 19.27 7.13 2.80
C VAL A 229 18.74 7.29 4.22
N GLY A 230 17.42 7.41 4.34
CA GLY A 230 16.72 7.50 5.62
C GLY A 230 16.45 6.11 6.22
N ASP A 231 16.71 5.93 7.51
CA ASP A 231 16.30 4.79 8.31
C ASP A 231 14.96 5.13 8.97
N ASN A 232 13.85 4.49 8.55
CA ASN A 232 12.49 4.88 8.93
C ASN A 232 12.25 6.39 8.75
N ALA A 233 12.70 6.95 7.61
CA ALA A 233 12.50 8.33 7.19
C ALA A 233 12.26 8.38 5.67
N PRO A 234 11.36 9.25 5.17
CA PRO A 234 10.64 10.31 5.88
C PRO A 234 9.39 9.87 6.65
N TYR A 235 9.06 8.59 6.67
CA TYR A 235 7.88 8.04 7.35
C TYR A 235 8.29 6.87 8.27
N ILE A 236 7.36 6.44 9.12
CA ILE A 236 7.49 5.28 10.00
C ILE A 236 6.30 4.36 9.69
N VAL A 237 6.59 3.10 9.36
CA VAL A 237 5.55 2.08 9.17
C VAL A 237 4.96 1.68 10.52
N SER A 238 3.64 1.60 10.59
CA SER A 238 2.93 1.10 11.78
C SER A 238 1.61 0.43 11.40
N ASP A 239 1.06 -0.38 12.29
CA ASP A 239 -0.26 -1.02 12.09
C ASP A 239 -1.41 0.00 11.99
N ALA A 240 -1.22 1.20 12.55
CA ALA A 240 -2.22 2.26 12.51
C ALA A 240 -2.20 3.06 11.20
N SER A 241 -1.04 3.15 10.57
CA SER A 241 -0.81 3.99 9.38
C SER A 241 -0.57 3.20 8.09
N ASP A 242 -0.33 1.88 8.16
CA ASP A 242 0.02 1.08 7.01
C ASP A 242 -0.76 -0.23 6.99
N TYR A 243 -1.02 -0.75 5.80
CA TYR A 243 -1.75 -2.00 5.63
C TYR A 243 -0.89 -3.09 4.98
N THR A 244 -0.24 -2.78 3.89
CA THR A 244 0.44 -3.78 3.04
C THR A 244 1.53 -4.55 3.78
N ILE A 245 2.49 -3.88 4.41
CA ILE A 245 3.56 -4.55 5.16
C ILE A 245 3.02 -5.30 6.38
N PRO A 246 2.23 -4.70 7.28
CA PRO A 246 1.68 -5.41 8.45
C PRO A 246 0.86 -6.65 8.10
N ILE A 247 0.01 -6.56 7.08
CA ILE A 247 -0.95 -7.61 6.76
C ILE A 247 -0.34 -8.71 5.88
N HIS A 248 0.32 -8.32 4.79
CA HIS A 248 0.78 -9.31 3.80
C HIS A 248 2.16 -9.88 4.12
N ALA A 249 3.04 -9.12 4.79
CA ALA A 249 4.39 -9.57 5.08
C ALA A 249 4.57 -10.01 6.53
N GLU A 250 4.32 -9.14 7.51
CA GLU A 250 4.63 -9.43 8.90
C GLU A 250 3.78 -10.56 9.49
N ARG A 251 2.48 -10.58 9.20
CA ARG A 251 1.59 -11.69 9.65
C ARG A 251 2.00 -13.05 9.09
N ARG A 252 2.68 -13.06 7.93
CA ARG A 252 3.18 -14.28 7.27
C ARG A 252 4.63 -14.59 7.62
N GLY A 253 5.32 -13.73 8.40
CA GLY A 253 6.73 -13.88 8.76
C GLY A 253 7.68 -13.77 7.58
N LEU A 254 7.30 -13.07 6.51
CA LEU A 254 8.11 -12.92 5.30
C LEU A 254 9.20 -11.86 5.50
N HIS A 255 10.33 -12.04 4.82
CA HIS A 255 11.25 -10.93 4.59
C HIS A 255 10.53 -9.81 3.87
N HIS A 256 10.71 -8.57 4.32
CA HIS A 256 10.05 -7.44 3.71
C HIS A 256 10.81 -6.13 3.91
N VAL A 257 10.51 -5.18 3.04
CA VAL A 257 10.96 -3.80 3.13
C VAL A 257 9.97 -2.91 2.38
N LEU A 258 9.71 -1.73 2.91
CA LEU A 258 9.09 -0.64 2.17
C LEU A 258 10.20 0.32 1.75
N VAL A 259 10.33 0.54 0.45
CA VAL A 259 11.32 1.44 -0.14
C VAL A 259 10.61 2.68 -0.65
N GLU A 260 11.01 3.82 -0.11
CA GLU A 260 10.59 5.15 -0.53
C GLU A 260 11.68 5.79 -1.40
N ILE A 261 11.34 6.28 -2.59
CA ILE A 261 12.30 6.99 -3.44
C ILE A 261 11.81 8.42 -3.64
N ARG A 262 12.69 9.41 -3.50
CA ARG A 262 12.29 10.79 -3.73
C ARG A 262 11.86 10.99 -5.18
N GLN A 263 10.65 11.44 -5.40
CA GLN A 263 9.95 11.39 -6.68
C GLN A 263 10.65 12.15 -7.82
N ASP A 264 11.38 13.23 -7.50
CA ASP A 264 12.15 14.00 -8.48
C ASP A 264 13.28 13.19 -9.13
N LEU A 265 13.76 12.12 -8.44
CA LEU A 265 14.80 11.22 -8.92
C LEU A 265 14.27 10.14 -9.88
N ILE A 266 12.96 9.96 -9.94
CA ILE A 266 12.27 8.95 -10.78
C ILE A 266 11.11 9.54 -11.59
N ALA A 267 11.06 10.86 -11.73
CA ALA A 267 10.01 11.54 -12.48
C ALA A 267 10.04 11.19 -13.99
N ASP A 268 11.20 10.86 -14.51
CA ASP A 268 11.40 10.50 -15.92
C ASP A 268 11.93 9.06 -16.10
N LYS A 269 11.93 8.59 -17.36
CA LYS A 269 12.38 7.23 -17.71
C LYS A 269 13.85 6.97 -17.37
N SER A 270 14.70 7.99 -17.43
CA SER A 270 16.13 7.86 -17.12
C SER A 270 16.34 7.58 -15.64
N GLY A 271 15.71 8.39 -14.79
CA GLY A 271 15.72 8.21 -13.33
C GLY A 271 15.11 6.88 -12.90
N GLN A 272 13.96 6.51 -13.47
CA GLN A 272 13.32 5.21 -13.22
C GLN A 272 14.25 4.04 -13.54
N ARG A 273 14.95 4.10 -14.70
CA ARG A 273 15.91 3.07 -15.09
C ARG A 273 17.11 3.02 -14.16
N ALA A 274 17.68 4.17 -13.81
CA ALA A 274 18.83 4.24 -12.91
C ALA A 274 18.52 3.62 -11.55
N TRP A 275 17.36 3.96 -10.98
CA TRP A 275 16.92 3.41 -9.70
C TRP A 275 16.52 1.93 -9.78
N ALA A 276 15.88 1.49 -10.87
CA ALA A 276 15.59 0.07 -11.07
C ALA A 276 16.87 -0.78 -11.11
N LEU A 277 17.89 -0.34 -11.84
CA LEU A 277 19.19 -1.03 -11.89
C LEU A 277 19.92 -1.02 -10.53
N ARG A 278 19.80 0.07 -9.76
CA ARG A 278 20.34 0.16 -8.39
C ARG A 278 19.67 -0.85 -7.47
N LEU A 279 18.34 -0.86 -7.42
CA LEU A 279 17.60 -1.81 -6.58
C LEU A 279 17.82 -3.26 -7.04
N ALA A 280 17.97 -3.51 -8.34
CA ALA A 280 18.29 -4.84 -8.88
C ALA A 280 19.66 -5.39 -8.41
N ARG A 281 20.60 -4.52 -8.02
CA ARG A 281 21.87 -4.92 -7.38
C ARG A 281 21.72 -5.05 -5.86
N VAL A 282 21.04 -4.09 -5.24
CA VAL A 282 20.94 -3.98 -3.77
C VAL A 282 20.07 -5.10 -3.17
N LEU A 283 18.88 -5.36 -3.73
CA LEU A 283 17.95 -6.34 -3.17
C LEU A 283 18.51 -7.77 -3.15
N PRO A 284 19.12 -8.31 -4.23
CA PRO A 284 19.73 -9.64 -4.19
C PRO A 284 20.91 -9.73 -3.21
N ARG A 285 21.77 -8.71 -3.13
CA ARG A 285 22.87 -8.66 -2.15
C ARG A 285 22.32 -8.75 -0.72
N ALA A 286 21.37 -7.89 -0.36
CA ALA A 286 20.75 -7.90 0.96
C ALA A 286 20.03 -9.22 1.27
N TYR A 287 19.54 -9.93 0.25
CA TYR A 287 18.85 -11.21 0.42
C TYR A 287 19.82 -12.38 0.64
N GLN A 288 21.00 -12.36 0.03
CA GLN A 288 22.02 -13.40 0.17
C GLN A 288 22.78 -13.35 1.50
N GLU A 289 22.82 -12.22 2.17
CA GLU A 289 23.47 -12.00 3.47
C GLU A 289 22.68 -12.57 4.66
N GLN A 290 21.92 -13.66 4.47
CA GLN A 290 21.09 -14.28 5.51
C GLN A 290 21.91 -15.06 6.55
#